data_450cd24810c984b48db9ef396eb4b0f7
#
_entry.id   450cd24810c984b48db9ef396eb4b0f7
#
_cell.length_a   1.000
_cell.length_b   1.000
_cell.length_c   1.000
_cell.angle_alpha   90.00
_cell.angle_beta   90.00
_cell.angle_gamma   90.00
#
_symmetry.space_group_name_H-M   'P 1'
#
loop_
_entity.id
_entity.type
_entity.pdbx_description
1 polymer ?
#
loop_
_entity_poly.entity_id
_entity_poly.type
_entity_poly.pdbx_seq_one_letter_code
_entity_poly.pdbx_strand_id
1 'polypeptide(L)'
;LGPIELAIEAEFPGVDVVALNQPSIPDIQTYAKHPRVQKDLTDIIITGFVKDAAVSGEIFYDLSAEDFTSRYNQSVLNDLSSDGRLYQLPINNSVQGIFYNKSLFEAHGWEIPQTIDEFYALCDEISAQGIRPFAPCFKYSMDGVGLGFGNRAVFSTMEKREQYDLFCNGQASCKGLLEPYFAVHKTLYDRGIVVEDDFSSSLTQNRRALYAGEIAMLPEQLTMFSLYE
;
A
#
# COMPACT_ATOMS: atom_id res chain seq x y z
N LEU A 1 9.94 -11.55 15.06
CA LEU A 1 10.11 -12.93 14.53
C LEU A 1 9.98 -14.02 15.61
N GLY A 2 10.36 -13.78 16.88
CA GLY A 2 10.40 -14.81 17.94
C GLY A 2 9.23 -15.80 17.99
N PRO A 3 7.94 -15.38 17.93
CA PRO A 3 6.83 -16.33 17.88
C PRO A 3 6.82 -17.23 16.64
N ILE A 4 7.30 -16.72 15.50
CA ILE A 4 7.38 -17.47 14.24
C ILE A 4 8.54 -18.47 14.30
N GLU A 5 9.68 -18.07 14.82
CA GLU A 5 10.85 -18.91 15.06
C GLU A 5 10.46 -20.11 15.91
N LEU A 6 9.88 -19.86 17.09
CA LEU A 6 9.43 -20.89 18.00
C LEU A 6 8.39 -21.84 17.38
N ALA A 7 7.49 -21.34 16.54
CA ALA A 7 6.48 -22.17 15.87
C ALA A 7 7.12 -23.08 14.82
N ILE A 8 8.10 -22.60 14.07
CA ILE A 8 8.81 -23.40 13.06
C ILE A 8 9.65 -24.49 13.74
N GLU A 9 10.40 -24.14 14.77
CA GLU A 9 11.26 -25.08 15.50
C GLU A 9 10.44 -26.16 16.22
N ALA A 10 9.24 -25.84 16.69
CA ALA A 10 8.33 -26.81 17.28
C ALA A 10 7.75 -27.79 16.25
N GLU A 11 7.46 -27.33 15.04
CA GLU A 11 6.92 -28.16 13.95
C GLU A 11 8.00 -29.01 13.27
N PHE A 12 9.23 -28.51 13.20
CA PHE A 12 10.35 -29.14 12.52
C PHE A 12 11.52 -29.40 13.49
N PRO A 13 11.51 -30.53 14.26
CA PRO A 13 12.56 -30.85 15.21
C PRO A 13 13.94 -30.97 14.52
N GLY A 14 14.89 -30.18 14.99
CA GLY A 14 16.25 -30.13 14.43
C GLY A 14 16.50 -28.97 13.47
N VAL A 15 15.50 -28.16 13.21
CA VAL A 15 15.65 -26.85 12.55
C VAL A 15 15.95 -25.82 13.63
N ASP A 16 16.93 -24.95 13.39
CA ASP A 16 17.26 -23.77 14.20
C ASP A 16 17.04 -22.55 13.31
N VAL A 17 16.10 -21.69 13.67
CA VAL A 17 15.74 -20.52 12.90
C VAL A 17 16.52 -19.31 13.37
N VAL A 18 17.44 -18.84 12.55
CA VAL A 18 18.29 -17.67 12.86
C VAL A 18 17.85 -16.45 12.08
N ALA A 19 17.31 -15.46 12.78
CA ALA A 19 16.95 -14.18 12.17
C ALA A 19 18.20 -13.32 11.93
N LEU A 20 18.54 -13.08 10.67
CA LEU A 20 19.63 -12.19 10.27
C LEU A 20 19.08 -10.81 9.95
N ASN A 21 19.45 -9.84 10.77
CA ASN A 21 19.12 -8.43 10.51
C ASN A 21 20.19 -7.82 9.59
N GLN A 22 19.84 -7.62 8.33
CA GLN A 22 20.74 -7.00 7.37
C GLN A 22 20.50 -5.48 7.36
N PRO A 23 21.48 -4.65 7.74
CA PRO A 23 21.32 -3.21 7.69
C PRO A 23 21.25 -2.72 6.25
N SER A 24 20.16 -2.02 5.95
CA SER A 24 19.94 -1.14 4.78
C SER A 24 20.66 -1.53 3.48
N ILE A 25 20.22 -2.63 2.89
CA ILE A 25 20.51 -2.88 1.48
C ILE A 25 19.44 -2.16 0.67
N PRO A 26 19.80 -1.26 -0.27
CA PRO A 26 18.84 -0.38 -0.94
C PRO A 26 17.77 -1.13 -1.75
N ASP A 27 18.12 -2.29 -2.28
CA ASP A 27 17.21 -3.15 -3.04
C ASP A 27 17.73 -4.60 -3.08
N ILE A 28 16.82 -5.53 -3.38
CA ILE A 28 17.12 -6.96 -3.45
C ILE A 28 18.08 -7.31 -4.57
N GLN A 29 18.11 -6.55 -5.67
CA GLN A 29 19.02 -6.81 -6.78
C GLN A 29 20.46 -6.54 -6.38
N THR A 30 20.68 -5.45 -5.65
CA THR A 30 22.00 -5.13 -5.06
C THR A 30 22.39 -6.17 -4.00
N TYR A 31 21.41 -6.63 -3.20
CA TYR A 31 21.62 -7.70 -2.22
C TYR A 31 22.07 -9.00 -2.88
N ALA A 32 21.36 -9.44 -3.91
CA ALA A 32 21.65 -10.69 -4.62
C ALA A 32 23.02 -10.71 -5.31
N LYS A 33 23.45 -9.55 -5.80
CA LYS A 33 24.78 -9.39 -6.45
C LYS A 33 25.92 -9.22 -5.44
N HIS A 34 25.61 -9.05 -4.15
CA HIS A 34 26.65 -8.84 -3.15
C HIS A 34 27.45 -10.13 -2.90
N PRO A 35 28.79 -10.13 -2.99
CA PRO A 35 29.62 -11.36 -2.90
C PRO A 35 29.45 -12.15 -1.59
N ARG A 36 29.07 -11.52 -0.49
CA ARG A 36 28.79 -12.18 0.79
C ARG A 36 27.47 -12.94 0.74
N VAL A 37 26.48 -12.43 0.05
CA VAL A 37 25.16 -13.06 -0.11
C VAL A 37 25.25 -14.29 -0.99
N GLN A 38 26.07 -14.26 -2.03
CA GLN A 38 26.31 -15.43 -2.90
C GLN A 38 27.02 -16.59 -2.19
N LYS A 39 27.70 -16.32 -1.07
CA LYS A 39 28.38 -17.35 -0.27
C LYS A 39 27.53 -17.89 0.89
N ASP A 40 26.67 -17.06 1.46
CA ASP A 40 25.84 -17.36 2.62
C ASP A 40 24.40 -16.93 2.34
N LEU A 41 23.77 -17.53 1.30
CA LEU A 41 22.36 -17.31 1.01
C LEU A 41 21.53 -17.76 2.20
N THR A 42 20.69 -16.86 2.71
CA THR A 42 19.65 -17.19 3.67
C THR A 42 18.56 -18.00 2.97
N ASP A 43 18.03 -19.00 3.64
CA ASP A 43 16.99 -19.88 3.09
C ASP A 43 15.70 -19.12 2.77
N ILE A 44 15.36 -18.13 3.59
CA ILE A 44 14.17 -17.29 3.43
C ILE A 44 14.54 -15.81 3.54
N ILE A 45 14.07 -15.00 2.59
CA ILE A 45 14.29 -13.56 2.55
C ILE A 45 12.95 -12.84 2.68
N ILE A 46 12.82 -11.95 3.68
CA ILE A 46 11.69 -11.04 3.79
C ILE A 46 12.07 -9.72 3.13
N THR A 47 11.41 -9.38 2.04
CA THR A 47 11.73 -8.22 1.21
C THR A 47 10.48 -7.59 0.62
N GLY A 48 10.63 -6.42 0.01
CA GLY A 48 9.62 -5.85 -0.89
C GLY A 48 9.45 -6.66 -2.17
N PHE A 49 8.41 -6.35 -2.93
CA PHE A 49 8.12 -7.04 -4.18
C PHE A 49 9.24 -6.84 -5.23
N VAL A 50 9.76 -7.93 -5.77
CA VAL A 50 10.75 -7.93 -6.87
C VAL A 50 10.03 -8.20 -8.18
N LYS A 51 9.90 -7.16 -9.01
CA LYS A 51 9.14 -7.24 -10.28
C LYS A 51 9.92 -7.88 -11.43
N ASP A 52 11.25 -7.86 -11.37
CA ASP A 52 12.11 -8.35 -12.44
C ASP A 52 12.16 -9.88 -12.40
N ALA A 53 11.49 -10.52 -13.38
CA ALA A 53 11.43 -11.99 -13.49
C ALA A 53 12.79 -12.63 -13.70
N ALA A 54 13.71 -11.97 -14.43
CA ALA A 54 15.05 -12.50 -14.65
C ALA A 54 15.84 -12.54 -13.34
N VAL A 55 15.80 -11.44 -12.57
CA VAL A 55 16.44 -11.38 -11.25
C VAL A 55 15.80 -12.38 -10.29
N SER A 56 14.47 -12.48 -10.28
CA SER A 56 13.76 -13.41 -9.41
C SER A 56 14.15 -14.86 -9.71
N GLY A 57 14.22 -15.26 -10.99
CA GLY A 57 14.58 -16.61 -11.41
C GLY A 57 16.04 -16.97 -11.16
N GLU A 58 16.94 -15.99 -11.02
CA GLU A 58 18.34 -16.24 -10.64
C GLU A 58 18.53 -16.48 -9.13
N ILE A 59 17.63 -15.90 -8.31
CA ILE A 59 17.82 -15.84 -6.85
C ILE A 59 16.86 -16.76 -6.11
N PHE A 60 15.59 -16.82 -6.54
CA PHE A 60 14.53 -17.47 -5.82
C PHE A 60 14.08 -18.77 -6.47
N TYR A 61 13.62 -19.67 -5.63
CA TYR A 61 12.98 -20.91 -6.06
C TYR A 61 11.60 -20.62 -6.69
N ASP A 62 11.29 -21.30 -7.78
CA ASP A 62 9.97 -21.22 -8.42
C ASP A 62 8.93 -22.00 -7.63
N LEU A 63 8.01 -21.29 -7.02
CA LEU A 63 6.95 -21.82 -6.16
C LEU A 63 5.67 -22.20 -6.93
N SER A 64 5.65 -22.03 -8.25
CA SER A 64 4.42 -22.17 -9.06
C SER A 64 3.79 -23.57 -8.98
N ALA A 65 4.61 -24.61 -8.75
CA ALA A 65 4.17 -26.00 -8.68
C ALA A 65 3.92 -26.49 -7.24
N GLU A 66 4.10 -25.65 -6.23
CA GLU A 66 4.00 -26.05 -4.84
C GLU A 66 2.53 -26.09 -4.37
N ASP A 67 2.11 -27.20 -3.79
CA ASP A 67 0.72 -27.44 -3.36
C ASP A 67 0.23 -26.42 -2.33
N PHE A 68 1.11 -25.93 -1.46
CA PHE A 68 0.76 -24.98 -0.41
C PHE A 68 0.33 -23.60 -0.96
N THR A 69 0.65 -23.27 -2.21
CA THR A 69 0.22 -22.03 -2.87
C THR A 69 -1.31 -21.93 -2.95
N SER A 70 -1.99 -23.07 -2.99
CA SER A 70 -3.46 -23.14 -2.98
C SER A 70 -4.10 -22.56 -1.71
N ARG A 71 -3.35 -22.39 -0.61
CA ARG A 71 -3.80 -21.81 0.65
C ARG A 71 -3.84 -20.29 0.62
N TYR A 72 -3.24 -19.68 -0.39
CA TYR A 72 -3.17 -18.21 -0.53
C TYR A 72 -4.28 -17.68 -1.42
N ASN A 73 -4.56 -16.38 -1.28
CA ASN A 73 -5.48 -15.70 -2.20
C ASN A 73 -4.86 -15.66 -3.60
N GLN A 74 -5.50 -16.34 -4.55
CA GLN A 74 -5.00 -16.49 -5.91
C GLN A 74 -4.87 -15.15 -6.65
N SER A 75 -5.74 -14.17 -6.38
CA SER A 75 -5.61 -12.83 -6.96
C SER A 75 -4.30 -12.16 -6.54
N VAL A 76 -3.93 -12.31 -5.26
CA VAL A 76 -2.66 -11.76 -4.74
C VAL A 76 -1.45 -12.49 -5.31
N LEU A 77 -1.53 -13.82 -5.44
CA LEU A 77 -0.44 -14.58 -6.07
C LEU A 77 -0.25 -14.20 -7.53
N ASN A 78 -1.35 -13.96 -8.26
CA ASN A 78 -1.28 -13.49 -9.66
C ASN A 78 -0.57 -12.13 -9.77
N ASP A 79 -0.84 -11.22 -8.81
CA ASP A 79 -0.17 -9.91 -8.76
C ASP A 79 1.33 -10.02 -8.41
N LEU A 80 1.72 -11.07 -7.68
CA LEU A 80 3.12 -11.37 -7.30
C LEU A 80 3.85 -12.23 -8.33
N SER A 81 3.15 -12.73 -9.34
CA SER A 81 3.74 -13.55 -10.40
C SER A 81 4.43 -12.69 -11.46
N SER A 82 5.55 -13.17 -11.96
CA SER A 82 6.30 -12.56 -13.06
C SER A 82 6.54 -13.60 -14.14
N ASP A 83 6.17 -13.29 -15.39
CA ASP A 83 6.27 -14.22 -16.56
C ASP A 83 5.60 -15.59 -16.29
N GLY A 84 4.47 -15.57 -15.59
CA GLY A 84 3.71 -16.79 -15.26
C GLY A 84 4.34 -17.68 -14.19
N ARG A 85 5.37 -17.21 -13.49
CA ARG A 85 6.03 -17.89 -12.40
C ARG A 85 5.90 -17.16 -11.09
N LEU A 86 5.83 -17.90 -9.99
CA LEU A 86 5.69 -17.39 -8.63
C LEU A 86 6.99 -17.58 -7.86
N TYR A 87 7.65 -16.48 -7.51
CA TYR A 87 8.90 -16.50 -6.75
C TYR A 87 8.77 -15.95 -5.32
N GLN A 88 7.62 -15.40 -5.00
CA GLN A 88 7.40 -14.68 -3.75
C GLN A 88 6.01 -14.98 -3.19
N LEU A 89 5.90 -14.99 -1.87
CA LEU A 89 4.63 -15.14 -1.16
C LEU A 89 4.32 -13.91 -0.33
N PRO A 90 3.06 -13.50 -0.24
CA PRO A 90 2.66 -12.41 0.62
C PRO A 90 2.70 -12.86 2.08
N ILE A 91 3.36 -12.13 2.95
CA ILE A 91 3.32 -12.35 4.41
C ILE A 91 2.19 -11.59 5.07
N ASN A 92 1.74 -10.52 4.46
CA ASN A 92 0.57 -9.74 4.87
C ASN A 92 -0.06 -9.03 3.67
N ASN A 93 -1.31 -8.65 3.84
CA ASN A 93 -2.01 -7.73 2.94
C ASN A 93 -2.42 -6.51 3.74
N SER A 94 -2.18 -5.33 3.19
CA SER A 94 -2.65 -4.09 3.77
C SER A 94 -3.68 -3.43 2.85
N VAL A 95 -4.79 -3.04 3.44
CA VAL A 95 -5.83 -2.26 2.76
C VAL A 95 -5.69 -0.82 3.23
N GLN A 96 -5.66 0.12 2.30
CA GLN A 96 -5.80 1.53 2.60
C GLN A 96 -7.27 1.93 2.60
N GLY A 97 -7.64 2.77 3.54
CA GLY A 97 -8.97 3.35 3.64
C GLY A 97 -8.89 4.77 4.18
N ILE A 98 -10.06 5.39 4.33
CA ILE A 98 -10.18 6.67 5.00
C ILE A 98 -10.64 6.40 6.44
N PHE A 99 -9.78 6.74 7.39
CA PHE A 99 -10.10 6.74 8.82
C PHE A 99 -10.74 8.06 9.17
N TYR A 100 -11.74 8.03 10.03
CA TYR A 100 -12.43 9.22 10.50
C TYR A 100 -12.54 9.24 12.03
N ASN A 101 -12.61 10.42 12.60
CA ASN A 101 -12.84 10.59 14.03
C ASN A 101 -14.33 10.36 14.33
N LYS A 102 -14.65 9.15 14.86
CA LYS A 102 -16.02 8.72 15.12
C LYS A 102 -16.73 9.66 16.07
N SER A 103 -16.09 10.06 17.17
CA SER A 103 -16.69 10.96 18.15
C SER A 103 -17.05 12.32 17.57
N LEU A 104 -16.20 12.82 16.65
CA LEU A 104 -16.46 14.08 15.97
C LEU A 104 -17.65 13.96 15.01
N PHE A 105 -17.74 12.87 14.26
CA PHE A 105 -18.86 12.59 13.37
C PHE A 105 -20.18 12.48 14.14
N GLU A 106 -20.18 11.73 15.25
CA GLU A 106 -21.36 11.58 16.12
C GLU A 106 -21.80 12.93 16.73
N ALA A 107 -20.86 13.77 17.18
CA ALA A 107 -21.13 15.06 17.78
C ALA A 107 -21.79 16.06 16.80
N HIS A 108 -21.43 15.98 15.52
CA HIS A 108 -21.94 16.88 14.47
C HIS A 108 -23.06 16.25 13.62
N GLY A 109 -23.35 14.95 13.80
CA GLY A 109 -24.35 14.24 13.01
C GLY A 109 -23.92 13.99 11.56
N TRP A 110 -22.62 13.94 11.30
CA TRP A 110 -22.09 13.66 9.96
C TRP A 110 -22.24 12.19 9.59
N GLU A 111 -22.62 11.94 8.35
CA GLU A 111 -22.74 10.60 7.80
C GLU A 111 -21.54 10.22 6.95
N ILE A 112 -21.23 8.91 6.86
CA ILE A 112 -20.14 8.39 6.04
C ILE A 112 -20.55 8.51 4.56
N PRO A 113 -19.81 9.25 3.72
CA PRO A 113 -20.15 9.46 2.32
C PRO A 113 -20.04 8.15 1.53
N GLN A 114 -20.99 7.91 0.63
CA GLN A 114 -21.04 6.74 -0.25
C GLN A 114 -20.56 7.06 -1.68
N THR A 115 -20.50 8.33 -2.01
CA THR A 115 -20.07 8.82 -3.32
C THR A 115 -19.00 9.90 -3.17
N ILE A 116 -18.28 10.18 -4.26
CA ILE A 116 -17.26 11.25 -4.26
C ILE A 116 -17.90 12.63 -4.08
N ASP A 117 -19.09 12.84 -4.62
CA ASP A 117 -19.80 14.12 -4.49
C ASP A 117 -20.27 14.35 -3.05
N GLU A 118 -20.75 13.30 -2.37
CA GLU A 118 -21.05 13.34 -0.93
C GLU A 118 -19.79 13.59 -0.09
N PHE A 119 -18.66 12.99 -0.47
CA PHE A 119 -17.37 13.26 0.19
C PHE A 119 -16.96 14.72 0.08
N TYR A 120 -17.10 15.33 -1.11
CA TYR A 120 -16.81 16.75 -1.29
C TYR A 120 -17.76 17.63 -0.48
N ALA A 121 -19.07 17.32 -0.48
CA ALA A 121 -20.06 18.06 0.28
C ALA A 121 -19.79 17.99 1.79
N LEU A 122 -19.46 16.81 2.29
CA LEU A 122 -19.06 16.60 3.69
C LEU A 122 -17.79 17.39 4.04
N CYS A 123 -16.79 17.40 3.17
CA CYS A 123 -15.58 18.19 3.40
C CYS A 123 -15.89 19.71 3.49
N ASP A 124 -16.76 20.21 2.63
CA ASP A 124 -17.19 21.62 2.68
C ASP A 124 -17.94 21.93 3.99
N GLU A 125 -18.83 21.03 4.44
CA GLU A 125 -19.56 21.15 5.70
C GLU A 125 -18.62 21.16 6.91
N ILE A 126 -17.67 20.22 6.97
CA ILE A 126 -16.68 20.14 8.05
C ILE A 126 -15.82 21.42 8.07
N SER A 127 -15.38 21.88 6.90
CA SER A 127 -14.58 23.10 6.77
C SER A 127 -15.35 24.34 7.28
N ALA A 128 -16.66 24.40 7.06
CA ALA A 128 -17.52 25.48 7.56
C ALA A 128 -17.58 25.54 9.09
N GLN A 129 -17.28 24.44 9.79
CA GLN A 129 -17.16 24.37 11.25
C GLN A 129 -15.75 24.76 11.75
N GLY A 130 -14.84 25.13 10.86
CA GLY A 130 -13.45 25.45 11.21
C GLY A 130 -12.56 24.23 11.51
N ILE A 131 -13.03 23.03 11.17
CA ILE A 131 -12.31 21.78 11.33
C ILE A 131 -11.71 21.40 9.98
N ARG A 132 -10.49 20.85 10.00
CA ARG A 132 -9.89 20.36 8.78
C ARG A 132 -10.56 19.05 8.35
N PRO A 133 -11.17 18.99 7.13
CA PRO A 133 -11.98 17.85 6.75
C PRO A 133 -11.15 16.59 6.45
N PHE A 134 -10.02 16.76 5.76
CA PHE A 134 -9.21 15.66 5.26
C PHE A 134 -7.73 16.03 5.23
N ALA A 135 -6.85 15.13 5.66
CA ALA A 135 -5.41 15.35 5.67
C ALA A 135 -4.65 14.18 5.04
N PRO A 136 -4.46 14.18 3.72
CA PRO A 136 -3.58 13.21 3.07
C PRO A 136 -2.13 13.46 3.46
N CYS A 137 -1.25 12.48 3.16
CA CYS A 137 0.17 12.60 3.36
C CYS A 137 0.90 12.08 2.12
N PHE A 138 1.06 12.92 1.12
CA PHE A 138 1.62 12.54 -0.18
C PHE A 138 3.06 12.03 -0.11
N LYS A 139 3.84 12.52 0.83
CA LYS A 139 5.21 12.05 1.08
C LYS A 139 5.28 10.53 1.30
N TYR A 140 4.22 9.92 1.81
CA TYR A 140 4.14 8.48 2.09
C TYR A 140 3.11 7.77 1.21
N SER A 141 2.73 8.38 0.07
CA SER A 141 1.71 7.84 -0.84
C SER A 141 0.35 7.58 -0.16
N MET A 142 0.04 8.34 0.89
CA MET A 142 -1.23 8.27 1.62
C MET A 142 -2.15 9.36 1.11
N ASP A 143 -2.70 9.15 -0.09
CA ASP A 143 -3.65 10.07 -0.71
C ASP A 143 -5.11 9.63 -0.56
N GLY A 144 -5.35 8.34 -0.29
CA GLY A 144 -6.67 7.75 0.00
C GLY A 144 -7.62 7.81 -1.17
N VAL A 145 -8.28 8.95 -1.38
CA VAL A 145 -9.31 9.12 -2.40
C VAL A 145 -8.74 9.00 -3.81
N GLY A 146 -7.65 9.71 -4.09
CA GLY A 146 -7.00 9.67 -5.40
C GLY A 146 -6.49 8.28 -5.76
N LEU A 147 -5.90 7.57 -4.80
CA LEU A 147 -5.43 6.20 -5.01
C LEU A 147 -6.57 5.24 -5.41
N GLY A 148 -7.74 5.36 -4.78
CA GLY A 148 -8.93 4.58 -5.16
C GLY A 148 -9.35 4.83 -6.61
N PHE A 149 -9.38 6.08 -7.05
CA PHE A 149 -9.68 6.43 -8.44
C PHE A 149 -8.59 6.00 -9.42
N GLY A 150 -7.31 6.13 -9.04
CA GLY A 150 -6.18 5.65 -9.82
C GLY A 150 -6.22 4.14 -10.04
N ASN A 151 -6.44 3.38 -8.97
CA ASN A 151 -6.58 1.92 -9.06
C ASN A 151 -7.76 1.52 -9.96
N ARG A 152 -8.91 2.18 -9.83
CA ARG A 152 -10.05 1.94 -10.70
C ARG A 152 -9.75 2.27 -12.16
N ALA A 153 -9.04 3.35 -12.42
CA ALA A 153 -8.65 3.74 -13.77
C ALA A 153 -7.76 2.71 -14.45
N VAL A 154 -6.85 2.08 -13.68
CA VAL A 154 -5.84 1.15 -14.20
C VAL A 154 -6.31 -0.30 -14.16
N PHE A 155 -6.94 -0.73 -13.06
CA PHE A 155 -7.19 -2.15 -12.78
C PHE A 155 -8.64 -2.59 -12.97
N SER A 156 -9.54 -1.72 -13.45
CA SER A 156 -10.96 -2.08 -13.59
C SER A 156 -11.25 -3.02 -14.77
N THR A 157 -10.39 -3.06 -15.78
CA THR A 157 -10.50 -3.99 -16.92
C THR A 157 -9.11 -4.42 -17.38
N MET A 158 -9.03 -5.58 -18.05
CA MET A 158 -7.78 -6.08 -18.63
C MET A 158 -7.20 -5.10 -19.67
N GLU A 159 -8.05 -4.51 -20.51
CA GLU A 159 -7.62 -3.51 -21.51
C GLU A 159 -6.90 -2.32 -20.87
N LYS A 160 -7.43 -1.80 -19.75
CA LYS A 160 -6.81 -0.70 -19.03
C LYS A 160 -5.49 -1.10 -18.39
N ARG A 161 -5.40 -2.33 -17.88
CA ARG A 161 -4.16 -2.87 -17.34
C ARG A 161 -3.10 -2.98 -18.42
N GLU A 162 -3.45 -3.50 -19.59
CA GLU A 162 -2.55 -3.57 -20.76
C GLU A 162 -2.08 -2.17 -21.19
N GLN A 163 -2.98 -1.18 -21.21
CA GLN A 163 -2.60 0.21 -21.51
C GLN A 163 -1.64 0.78 -20.47
N TYR A 164 -1.83 0.45 -19.21
CA TYR A 164 -0.91 0.87 -18.14
C TYR A 164 0.46 0.20 -18.27
N ASP A 165 0.50 -1.09 -18.60
CA ASP A 165 1.75 -1.81 -18.83
C ASP A 165 2.52 -1.24 -20.03
N LEU A 166 1.82 -0.90 -21.13
CA LEU A 166 2.42 -0.20 -22.27
C LEU A 166 2.97 1.17 -21.87
N PHE A 167 2.25 1.92 -21.03
CA PHE A 167 2.74 3.19 -20.49
C PHE A 167 4.00 3.00 -19.64
N CYS A 168 4.02 2.03 -18.72
CA CYS A 168 5.17 1.74 -17.88
C CYS A 168 6.41 1.36 -18.70
N ASN A 169 6.21 0.73 -19.86
CA ASN A 169 7.27 0.35 -20.80
C ASN A 169 7.63 1.48 -21.81
N GLY A 170 7.07 2.68 -21.66
CA GLY A 170 7.33 3.81 -22.52
C GLY A 170 6.71 3.70 -23.94
N GLN A 171 5.77 2.78 -24.15
CA GLN A 171 5.14 2.49 -25.43
C GLN A 171 3.80 3.19 -25.62
N ALA A 172 3.23 3.76 -24.56
CA ALA A 172 1.96 4.49 -24.61
C ALA A 172 1.98 5.73 -23.71
N SER A 173 1.03 6.65 -23.95
CA SER A 173 0.79 7.80 -23.07
C SER A 173 -0.18 7.44 -21.95
N CYS A 174 0.03 7.98 -20.76
CA CYS A 174 -0.95 7.89 -19.67
C CYS A 174 -2.16 8.81 -19.86
N LYS A 175 -2.16 9.67 -20.88
CA LYS A 175 -3.25 10.60 -21.16
C LYS A 175 -4.56 9.85 -21.39
N GLY A 176 -5.62 10.26 -20.70
CA GLY A 176 -6.91 9.59 -20.72
C GLY A 176 -7.02 8.42 -19.72
N LEU A 177 -5.99 7.61 -19.55
CA LEU A 177 -6.01 6.51 -18.59
C LEU A 177 -6.03 7.02 -17.13
N LEU A 178 -5.13 7.95 -16.79
CA LEU A 178 -5.02 8.52 -15.45
C LEU A 178 -5.78 9.84 -15.27
N GLU A 179 -6.51 10.30 -16.27
CA GLU A 179 -7.29 11.54 -16.20
C GLU A 179 -8.27 11.58 -15.01
N PRO A 180 -9.02 10.50 -14.69
CA PRO A 180 -9.90 10.49 -13.52
C PRO A 180 -9.14 10.69 -12.19
N TYR A 181 -7.95 10.13 -12.07
CA TYR A 181 -7.08 10.33 -10.92
C TYR A 181 -6.68 11.80 -10.75
N PHE A 182 -6.18 12.43 -11.82
CA PHE A 182 -5.78 13.83 -11.79
C PHE A 182 -6.97 14.79 -11.59
N ALA A 183 -8.14 14.46 -12.14
CA ALA A 183 -9.35 15.27 -11.97
C ALA A 183 -9.80 15.33 -10.50
N VAL A 184 -9.74 14.19 -9.79
CA VAL A 184 -10.04 14.13 -8.36
C VAL A 184 -9.06 15.00 -7.56
N HIS A 185 -7.76 14.84 -7.79
CA HIS A 185 -6.75 15.65 -7.09
C HIS A 185 -6.91 17.15 -7.35
N LYS A 186 -7.18 17.52 -8.62
CA LYS A 186 -7.46 18.90 -8.97
C LYS A 186 -8.67 19.44 -8.20
N THR A 187 -9.74 18.68 -8.11
CA THR A 187 -10.94 19.08 -7.38
C THR A 187 -10.67 19.25 -5.89
N LEU A 188 -9.93 18.33 -5.27
CA LEU A 188 -9.54 18.41 -3.86
C LEU A 188 -8.72 19.69 -3.57
N TYR A 189 -7.79 20.01 -4.47
CA TYR A 189 -6.95 21.21 -4.35
C TYR A 189 -7.74 22.49 -4.60
N ASP A 190 -8.53 22.56 -5.66
CA ASP A 190 -9.35 23.72 -6.00
C ASP A 190 -10.37 24.08 -4.91
N ARG A 191 -10.87 23.10 -4.17
CA ARG A 191 -11.76 23.28 -3.01
C ARG A 191 -11.01 23.58 -1.70
N GLY A 192 -9.68 23.57 -1.68
CA GLY A 192 -8.88 23.74 -0.48
C GLY A 192 -8.99 22.59 0.53
N ILE A 193 -9.50 21.42 0.10
CA ILE A 193 -9.55 20.21 0.92
C ILE A 193 -8.11 19.66 1.11
N VAL A 194 -7.33 19.68 0.04
CA VAL A 194 -5.90 19.39 0.01
C VAL A 194 -5.14 20.71 -0.09
N VAL A 195 -4.11 20.85 0.71
CA VAL A 195 -3.26 22.05 0.79
C VAL A 195 -1.79 21.71 0.55
N GLU A 196 -0.97 22.74 0.28
CA GLU A 196 0.45 22.56 -0.03
C GLU A 196 1.21 21.81 1.06
N ASP A 197 0.88 22.04 2.34
CA ASP A 197 1.52 21.36 3.48
C ASP A 197 1.34 19.83 3.46
N ASP A 198 0.33 19.30 2.78
CA ASP A 198 0.08 17.86 2.67
C ASP A 198 1.17 17.12 1.90
N PHE A 199 1.91 17.81 1.04
CA PHE A 199 3.03 17.22 0.29
C PHE A 199 4.24 16.95 1.18
N SER A 200 4.36 17.63 2.32
CA SER A 200 5.45 17.50 3.28
C SER A 200 5.03 17.06 4.68
N SER A 201 3.74 16.87 4.90
CA SER A 201 3.17 16.56 6.21
C SER A 201 3.73 15.25 6.81
N SER A 202 3.60 15.13 8.13
CA SER A 202 4.00 13.93 8.87
C SER A 202 2.77 13.08 9.22
N LEU A 203 2.79 11.79 8.88
CA LEU A 203 1.76 10.85 9.30
C LEU A 203 1.52 10.88 10.82
N THR A 204 2.58 10.96 11.61
CA THR A 204 2.46 11.02 13.08
C THR A 204 1.74 12.28 13.54
N GLN A 205 2.00 13.41 12.91
CA GLN A 205 1.30 14.67 13.23
C GLN A 205 -0.16 14.59 12.82
N ASN A 206 -0.46 14.10 11.61
CA ASN A 206 -1.83 13.96 11.12
C ASN A 206 -2.65 13.00 12.02
N ARG A 207 -2.05 11.89 12.47
CA ARG A 207 -2.69 10.97 13.43
C ARG A 207 -3.02 11.64 14.74
N ARG A 208 -2.09 12.42 15.33
CA ARG A 208 -2.33 13.17 16.55
C ARG A 208 -3.45 14.20 16.39
N ALA A 209 -3.47 14.90 15.27
CA ALA A 209 -4.51 15.88 14.95
C ALA A 209 -5.89 15.21 14.75
N LEU A 210 -5.95 14.00 14.18
CA LEU A 210 -7.18 13.20 14.11
C LEU A 210 -7.70 12.86 15.52
N TYR A 211 -6.83 12.41 16.43
CA TYR A 211 -7.20 12.13 17.81
C TYR A 211 -7.68 13.38 18.55
N ALA A 212 -7.02 14.51 18.32
CA ALA A 212 -7.40 15.80 18.94
C ALA A 212 -8.70 16.39 18.37
N GLY A 213 -9.26 15.81 17.28
CA GLY A 213 -10.43 16.37 16.61
C GLY A 213 -10.12 17.60 15.75
N GLU A 214 -8.87 17.90 15.49
CA GLU A 214 -8.42 18.98 14.62
C GLU A 214 -8.59 18.64 13.13
N ILE A 215 -8.53 17.34 12.82
CA ILE A 215 -8.75 16.74 11.51
C ILE A 215 -9.89 15.74 11.64
N ALA A 216 -10.83 15.76 10.70
CA ALA A 216 -11.98 14.86 10.72
C ALA A 216 -11.66 13.49 10.08
N MET A 217 -10.87 13.48 9.00
CA MET A 217 -10.56 12.28 8.23
C MET A 217 -9.09 12.28 7.76
N LEU A 218 -8.50 11.08 7.65
CA LEU A 218 -7.20 10.90 6.99
C LEU A 218 -7.10 9.53 6.31
N PRO A 219 -6.30 9.37 5.24
CA PRO A 219 -6.01 8.08 4.67
C PRO A 219 -5.03 7.32 5.57
N GLU A 220 -5.31 6.03 5.80
CA GLU A 220 -4.46 5.20 6.63
C GLU A 220 -4.52 3.73 6.17
N GLN A 221 -3.55 2.95 6.58
CA GLN A 221 -3.52 1.51 6.37
C GLN A 221 -4.24 0.79 7.51
N LEU A 222 -5.05 -0.23 7.18
CA LEU A 222 -5.78 -1.02 8.17
C LEU A 222 -4.86 -1.69 9.19
N THR A 223 -3.63 -2.03 8.81
CA THR A 223 -2.62 -2.58 9.72
C THR A 223 -2.24 -1.64 10.87
N MET A 224 -2.55 -0.34 10.73
CA MET A 224 -2.33 0.66 11.78
C MET A 224 -3.50 0.79 12.75
N PHE A 225 -4.59 0.02 12.56
CA PHE A 225 -5.79 0.10 13.38
C PHE A 225 -5.49 -0.07 14.89
N SER A 226 -4.62 -0.99 15.24
CA SER A 226 -4.22 -1.22 16.64
C SER A 226 -3.51 -0.03 17.32
N LEU A 227 -3.12 0.99 16.57
CA LEU A 227 -2.58 2.24 17.13
C LEU A 227 -3.69 3.21 17.56
N TYR A 228 -4.97 2.89 17.21
CA TYR A 228 -6.13 3.75 17.44
C TYR A 228 -7.08 3.17 18.52
N GLU A 229 -6.72 2.04 19.12
CA GLU A 229 -7.37 1.45 20.30
C GLU A 229 -6.69 1.91 21.59
#